data_ce8818c2c894c71b38dd00006d5adc7b
#
_entry.id   ce8818c2c894c71b38dd00006d5adc7b
#
_cell.length_a   1.000
_cell.length_b   1.000
_cell.length_c   1.000
_cell.angle_alpha   90.00
_cell.angle_beta   90.00
_cell.angle_gamma   90.00
#
_symmetry.space_group_name_H-M   'P 1'
#
loop_
_entity.id
_entity.type
_entity.pdbx_description
1 polymer ?
#
loop_
_entity_poly.entity_id
_entity_poly.type
_entity_poly.pdbx_seq_one_letter_code
_entity_poly.pdbx_strand_id
1 'polypeptide(L)' 'MASDEVTPISQLGYEKCRDELIEVVRLLEQGGLDLDASLKLWEKGEQLAKRCEEHLAGARQRVADALAAGDAQDS' A
#
# COMPACT_ATOMS: atom_id res chain seq x y z
N MET A 1 15.12 -9.44 17.86
CA MET A 1 13.89 -9.76 17.84
C MET A 1 13.38 -10.15 16.57
N ALA A 2 12.65 -11.12 16.66
CA ALA A 2 12.11 -11.63 15.43
C ALA A 2 11.28 -10.61 14.75
N SER A 3 10.90 -9.66 15.50
CA SER A 3 10.04 -8.69 14.90
C SER A 3 10.65 -7.97 13.78
N ASP A 4 11.92 -8.03 13.63
CA ASP A 4 12.47 -7.39 12.56
C ASP A 4 12.34 -8.10 11.33
N GLU A 5 11.75 -9.23 11.31
CA GLU A 5 11.61 -9.89 10.15
C GLU A 5 10.87 -9.14 9.16
N VAL A 6 11.24 -9.23 7.93
CA VAL A 6 10.63 -8.55 6.83
C VAL A 6 9.32 -9.20 6.54
N THR A 7 8.25 -8.47 6.71
CA THR A 7 6.94 -8.96 6.29
C THR A 7 6.81 -8.73 4.80
N PRO A 8 6.43 -9.75 4.05
CA PRO A 8 6.26 -9.55 2.61
C PRO A 8 5.21 -8.50 2.33
N ILE A 9 5.46 -7.71 1.30
CA ILE A 9 4.55 -6.61 0.98
C ILE A 9 3.14 -7.13 0.73
N SER A 10 3.03 -8.32 0.15
CA SER A 10 1.72 -8.88 -0.11
C SER A 10 0.92 -9.17 1.14
N GLN A 11 1.55 -9.18 2.30
CA GLN A 11 0.86 -9.44 3.56
C GLN A 11 0.65 -8.18 4.40
N LEU A 12 1.10 -7.03 3.93
CA LEU A 12 0.95 -5.81 4.71
C LEU A 12 -0.48 -5.32 4.68
N GLY A 13 -0.96 -4.84 5.83
CA GLY A 13 -2.23 -4.15 5.88
C GLY A 13 -2.11 -2.78 5.24
N TYR A 14 -3.23 -2.12 5.05
CA TYR A 14 -3.24 -0.87 4.32
C TYR A 14 -2.43 0.22 5.04
N GLU A 15 -2.65 0.39 6.33
CA GLU A 15 -1.98 1.47 7.04
C GLU A 15 -0.47 1.28 7.04
N LYS A 16 -0.03 0.05 7.27
CA LYS A 16 1.39 -0.21 7.27
C LYS A 16 1.98 -0.02 5.89
N CYS A 17 1.26 -0.46 4.88
CA CYS A 17 1.71 -0.33 3.50
C CYS A 17 1.82 1.14 3.13
N ARG A 18 0.85 1.93 3.51
CA ARG A 18 0.85 3.36 3.23
C ARG A 18 1.99 4.06 3.95
N ASP A 19 2.23 3.71 5.22
CA ASP A 19 3.31 4.31 5.97
C ASP A 19 4.66 4.01 5.32
N GLU A 20 4.85 2.79 4.88
CA GLU A 20 6.11 2.44 4.23
C GLU A 20 6.26 3.13 2.89
N LEU A 21 5.17 3.31 2.17
CA LEU A 21 5.23 4.01 0.90
C LEU A 21 5.61 5.47 1.11
N ILE A 22 5.03 6.10 2.12
CA ILE A 22 5.37 7.48 2.43
C ILE A 22 6.86 7.60 2.76
N GLU A 23 7.38 6.63 3.49
CA GLU A 23 8.79 6.65 3.84
C GLU A 23 9.67 6.51 2.61
N VAL A 24 9.29 5.64 1.68
CA VAL A 24 10.05 5.47 0.45
C VAL A 24 10.07 6.78 -0.35
N VAL A 25 8.91 7.41 -0.47
CA VAL A 25 8.82 8.66 -1.21
C VAL A 25 9.67 9.74 -0.54
N ARG A 26 9.64 9.79 0.78
CA ARG A 26 10.42 10.77 1.51
C ARG A 26 11.91 10.58 1.25
N LEU A 27 12.36 9.34 1.28
CA LEU A 27 13.77 9.05 1.03
C LEU A 27 14.17 9.40 -0.41
N LEU A 28 13.31 9.14 -1.35
CA LEU A 28 13.59 9.49 -2.74
C LEU A 28 13.63 11.00 -2.93
N GLU A 29 12.75 11.71 -2.25
CA GLU A 29 12.71 13.15 -2.37
C GLU A 29 13.90 13.83 -1.72
N GLN A 30 14.43 13.22 -0.67
CA GLN A 30 15.61 13.77 -0.05
C GLN A 30 16.80 13.77 -0.99
N GLY A 31 16.89 12.79 -1.85
CA GLY A 31 18.01 12.69 -2.76
C GLY A 31 19.25 12.18 -2.06
N GLY A 32 20.37 12.31 -2.72
CA GLY A 32 21.62 11.87 -2.13
C GLY A 32 21.91 10.41 -2.27
N LEU A 33 21.03 9.65 -2.90
CA LEU A 33 21.23 8.22 -3.10
C LEU A 33 21.91 7.99 -4.44
N ASP A 34 22.72 6.93 -4.53
CA ASP A 34 23.27 6.59 -5.83
C ASP A 34 22.18 5.93 -6.68
N LEU A 35 22.47 5.68 -7.92
CA LEU A 35 21.47 5.20 -8.85
C LEU A 35 20.92 3.86 -8.44
N ASP A 36 21.78 2.95 -8.02
CA ASP A 36 21.32 1.62 -7.63
C ASP A 36 20.37 1.70 -6.44
N ALA A 37 20.70 2.48 -5.43
CA ALA A 37 19.85 2.61 -4.26
C ALA A 37 18.53 3.26 -4.63
N SER A 38 18.58 4.26 -5.51
CA SER A 38 17.34 4.94 -5.94
C SER A 38 16.43 3.99 -6.69
N LEU A 39 16.99 3.16 -7.55
CA LEU A 39 16.18 2.21 -8.31
C LEU A 39 15.56 1.17 -7.39
N LYS A 40 16.31 0.70 -6.41
CA LYS A 40 15.74 -0.28 -5.48
C LYS A 40 14.61 0.32 -4.66
N LEU A 41 14.78 1.54 -4.22
CA LEU A 41 13.71 2.21 -3.49
C LEU A 41 12.50 2.44 -4.38
N TRP A 42 12.74 2.81 -5.63
CA TRP A 42 11.65 3.05 -6.55
C TRP A 42 10.87 1.76 -6.80
N GLU A 43 11.58 0.64 -6.97
CA GLU A 43 10.91 -0.63 -7.16
C GLU A 43 10.09 -1.02 -5.93
N LYS A 44 10.64 -0.79 -4.73
CA LYS A 44 9.89 -1.06 -3.52
C LYS A 44 8.65 -0.19 -3.45
N GLY A 45 8.80 1.08 -3.82
CA GLY A 45 7.66 1.99 -3.83
C GLY A 45 6.57 1.53 -4.76
N GLU A 46 6.94 1.01 -5.93
CA GLU A 46 5.95 0.51 -6.86
C GLU A 46 5.19 -0.68 -6.30
N GLN A 47 5.90 -1.59 -5.64
CA GLN A 47 5.24 -2.74 -5.03
C GLN A 47 4.31 -2.32 -3.90
N LEU A 48 4.74 -1.34 -3.11
CA LEU A 48 3.90 -0.83 -2.03
C LEU A 48 2.67 -0.12 -2.59
N ALA A 49 2.85 0.65 -3.65
CA ALA A 49 1.73 1.34 -4.27
C ALA A 49 0.71 0.35 -4.82
N LYS A 50 1.20 -0.73 -5.42
CA LYS A 50 0.31 -1.74 -5.93
C LYS A 50 -0.47 -2.40 -4.80
N ARG A 51 0.19 -2.68 -3.68
CA ARG A 51 -0.49 -3.27 -2.54
C ARG A 51 -1.55 -2.33 -1.97
N CYS A 52 -1.22 -1.05 -1.87
CA CYS A 52 -2.20 -0.07 -1.42
C CYS A 52 -3.41 -0.03 -2.35
N GLU A 53 -3.17 -0.11 -3.65
CA GLU A 53 -4.26 -0.10 -4.60
C GLU A 53 -5.13 -1.33 -4.45
N GLU A 54 -4.54 -2.48 -4.16
CA GLU A 54 -5.32 -3.69 -3.91
C GLU A 54 -6.25 -3.50 -2.70
N HIS A 55 -5.74 -2.88 -1.64
CA HIS A 55 -6.58 -2.61 -0.48
C HIS A 55 -7.70 -1.65 -0.82
N LEU A 56 -7.40 -0.61 -1.58
CA LEU A 56 -8.43 0.36 -1.95
C LEU A 56 -9.48 -0.25 -2.84
N ALA A 57 -9.06 -1.10 -3.78
CA ALA A 57 -10.01 -1.77 -4.65
C ALA A 57 -10.95 -2.66 -3.84
N GLY A 58 -10.39 -3.38 -2.84
CA GLY A 58 -11.23 -4.20 -1.98
C GLY A 58 -12.19 -3.38 -1.16
N ALA A 59 -11.75 -2.21 -0.69
CA ALA A 59 -12.62 -1.33 0.08
C ALA A 59 -13.74 -0.77 -0.80
N ARG A 60 -13.41 -0.39 -2.04
CA ARG A 60 -14.42 0.10 -2.96
C ARG A 60 -15.47 -0.96 -3.23
N GLN A 61 -15.03 -2.21 -3.37
CA GLN A 61 -15.95 -3.30 -3.61
C GLN A 61 -16.88 -3.50 -2.42
N ARG A 62 -16.34 -3.42 -1.20
CA ARG A 62 -17.19 -3.57 -0.02
C ARG A 62 -18.21 -2.45 0.10
N VAL A 63 -17.83 -1.24 -0.26
CA VAL A 63 -18.77 -0.12 -0.23
C VAL A 63 -19.85 -0.34 -1.28
N ALA A 64 -19.47 -0.77 -2.49
CA ALA A 64 -20.43 -1.03 -3.53
C ALA A 64 -21.42 -2.11 -3.11
N ASP A 65 -20.92 -3.17 -2.46
CA ASP A 65 -21.79 -4.24 -2.01
C ASP A 65 -22.74 -3.76 -0.92
N ALA A 66 -22.25 -2.93 -0.01
CA ALA A 66 -23.08 -2.41 1.06
C ALA A 66 -24.17 -1.49 0.53
N LEU A 67 -23.82 -0.67 -0.46
CA LEU A 67 -24.81 0.21 -1.05
C LEU A 67 -25.87 -0.58 -1.79
N ALA A 68 -25.48 -1.61 -2.50
CA ALA A 68 -26.43 -2.44 -3.22
C ALA A 68 -27.35 -3.15 -2.22
N ALA A 69 -26.82 -3.65 -1.13
CA ALA A 69 -27.64 -4.29 -0.12
C ALA A 69 -28.58 -3.29 0.54
N GLY A 70 -28.10 -2.09 0.79
CA GLY A 70 -28.94 -1.06 1.36
C GLY A 70 -30.08 -0.69 0.43
N ASP A 71 -29.79 -0.53 -0.87
CA ASP A 71 -30.85 -0.25 -1.83
C ASP A 71 -31.87 -1.36 -1.85
N ALA A 72 -31.43 -2.58 -1.82
CA ALA A 72 -32.35 -3.70 -1.85
C ALA A 72 -33.22 -3.71 -0.61
N GLN A 73 -32.66 -3.34 0.51
CA GLN A 73 -33.42 -3.34 1.75
C GLN A 73 -34.39 -2.17 1.82
N ASP A 74 -34.06 -1.08 1.19
CA ASP A 74 -34.91 0.07 1.22
C ASP A 74 -36.13 -0.06 0.33
N SER A 75 -36.06 -0.88 -0.63
CA SER A 75 -37.20 -1.08 -1.50
C SER A 75 -38.18 -2.05 -0.88
#